data_aef7e3e2ae4c5e54d13a49f0144836b5
#
_entry.id   aef7e3e2ae4c5e54d13a49f0144836b5
#
_cell.length_a   1.000
_cell.length_b   1.000
_cell.length_c   1.000
_cell.angle_alpha   90.00
_cell.angle_beta   90.00
_cell.angle_gamma   90.00
#
_symmetry.space_group_name_H-M   'P 1'
#
loop_
_entity.id
_entity.type
_entity.pdbx_description
1 polymer ?
#
loop_
_entity_poly.entity_id
_entity_poly.type
_entity_poly.pdbx_seq_one_letter_code
_entity_poly.pdbx_strand_id
1 'polypeptide(L)'
;MPVRRNNCIRVPVHFVWATHERMPLLPDDGEDERKLWRYIEALAQQKRCDVLAIGGMPDHIHLLVNLHNTISMAELMKFVKGSSSRFVSQELRRGGWFNWQNHYGAKAVCPDALDTCIRYILNQKQHHADGTTDNEWEQVYIEHDLPDTPEDP
;
A
#
# COMPACT_ATOMS: atom_id res chain seq x y z
N MET A 1 -30.35 -10.79 25.23
CA MET A 1 -28.96 -10.25 25.04
C MET A 1 -29.04 -8.88 24.42
N PRO A 2 -28.47 -7.84 25.01
CA PRO A 2 -28.43 -6.54 24.38
C PRO A 2 -27.55 -6.64 23.12
N VAL A 3 -28.06 -6.15 21.99
CA VAL A 3 -27.30 -6.03 20.76
C VAL A 3 -26.23 -4.97 20.95
N ARG A 4 -24.95 -5.33 20.87
CA ARG A 4 -23.87 -4.35 20.87
C ARG A 4 -23.92 -3.59 19.56
N ARG A 5 -24.12 -2.29 19.64
CA ARG A 5 -24.03 -1.39 18.49
C ARG A 5 -22.58 -0.95 18.33
N ASN A 6 -21.96 -1.34 17.24
CA ASN A 6 -20.64 -0.88 16.87
C ASN A 6 -20.76 0.31 15.90
N ASN A 7 -19.75 1.17 15.89
CA ASN A 7 -19.66 2.22 14.89
C ASN A 7 -19.62 1.60 13.49
N CYS A 8 -20.32 2.23 12.57
CA CYS A 8 -20.22 1.88 11.14
C CYS A 8 -19.15 2.77 10.51
N ILE A 9 -17.96 2.21 10.31
CA ILE A 9 -16.81 2.92 9.72
C ILE A 9 -16.49 2.31 8.36
N ARG A 10 -16.63 3.13 7.33
CA ARG A 10 -16.29 2.76 5.94
C ARG A 10 -15.47 3.88 5.33
N VAL A 11 -14.16 3.79 5.46
CA VAL A 11 -13.21 4.78 4.97
C VAL A 11 -12.17 4.06 4.11
N PRO A 12 -12.52 3.67 2.86
CA PRO A 12 -11.55 3.05 1.96
C PRO A 12 -10.47 4.06 1.57
N VAL A 13 -9.24 3.68 1.81
CA VAL A 13 -8.06 4.48 1.44
C VAL A 13 -7.15 3.63 0.58
N HIS A 14 -6.81 4.17 -0.59
CA HIS A 14 -5.85 3.59 -1.50
C HIS A 14 -4.47 4.18 -1.24
N PHE A 15 -3.56 3.35 -0.76
CA PHE A 15 -2.16 3.68 -0.55
C PHE A 15 -1.32 3.17 -1.72
N VAL A 16 -0.34 3.96 -2.13
CA VAL A 16 0.70 3.54 -3.08
C VAL A 16 2.05 4.03 -2.59
N TRP A 17 3.05 3.15 -2.63
CA TRP A 17 4.42 3.53 -2.27
C TRP A 17 5.43 2.73 -3.10
N ALA A 18 6.59 3.30 -3.29
CA ALA A 18 7.62 2.77 -4.15
C ALA A 18 8.86 2.31 -3.39
N THR A 19 9.65 1.45 -4.01
CA THR A 19 11.00 1.12 -3.59
C THR A 19 11.93 2.32 -3.75
N HIS A 20 13.05 2.29 -3.03
CA HIS A 20 14.10 3.30 -3.14
C HIS A 20 14.53 3.49 -4.60
N GLU A 21 14.46 4.73 -5.09
CA GLU A 21 14.77 5.10 -6.48
C GLU A 21 14.04 4.24 -7.53
N ARG A 22 12.90 3.69 -7.18
CA ARG A 22 12.11 2.77 -8.02
C ARG A 22 12.91 1.58 -8.56
N MET A 23 13.90 1.13 -7.82
CA MET A 23 14.63 -0.09 -8.16
C MET A 23 13.72 -1.32 -8.09
N PRO A 24 13.81 -2.24 -9.05
CA PRO A 24 12.95 -3.44 -9.08
C PRO A 24 13.41 -4.48 -8.05
N LEU A 25 13.14 -4.22 -6.78
CA LEU A 25 13.63 -5.02 -5.63
C LEU A 25 12.62 -6.04 -5.11
N LEU A 26 11.35 -5.93 -5.53
CA LEU A 26 10.28 -6.82 -5.10
C LEU A 26 10.13 -8.02 -6.04
N PRO A 27 9.59 -9.15 -5.55
CA PRO A 27 9.23 -10.26 -6.41
C PRO A 27 8.24 -9.82 -7.50
N ASP A 28 8.40 -10.32 -8.72
CA ASP A 28 7.52 -9.96 -9.85
C ASP A 28 6.26 -10.83 -9.91
N ASP A 29 6.38 -12.08 -9.55
CA ASP A 29 5.27 -13.03 -9.49
C ASP A 29 5.61 -14.22 -8.58
N GLY A 30 4.74 -15.21 -8.57
CA GLY A 30 4.99 -16.48 -7.93
C GLY A 30 4.79 -16.48 -6.41
N GLU A 31 5.43 -17.43 -5.75
CA GLU A 31 5.22 -17.69 -4.32
C GLU A 31 5.76 -16.58 -3.42
N ASP A 32 6.88 -15.97 -3.78
CA ASP A 32 7.47 -14.90 -2.98
C ASP A 32 6.63 -13.63 -3.02
N GLU A 33 6.03 -13.31 -4.16
CA GLU A 33 5.05 -12.22 -4.26
C GLU A 33 3.83 -12.50 -3.37
N ARG A 34 3.28 -13.71 -3.44
CA ARG A 34 2.14 -14.10 -2.59
C ARG A 34 2.47 -14.05 -1.10
N LYS A 35 3.68 -14.44 -0.71
CA LYS A 35 4.15 -14.31 0.69
C LYS A 35 4.18 -12.85 1.13
N LEU A 36 4.65 -11.95 0.27
CA LEU A 36 4.70 -10.52 0.56
C LEU A 36 3.28 -9.95 0.74
N TRP A 37 2.36 -10.28 -0.16
CA TRP A 37 0.97 -9.82 -0.05
C TRP A 37 0.30 -10.31 1.22
N ARG A 38 0.43 -11.59 1.55
CA ARG A 38 -0.11 -12.15 2.80
C ARG A 38 0.50 -11.50 4.04
N TYR A 39 1.79 -11.21 4.00
CA TYR A 39 2.48 -10.55 5.12
C TYR A 39 1.95 -9.12 5.35
N ILE A 40 1.83 -8.33 4.29
CA ILE A 40 1.29 -6.96 4.38
C ILE A 40 -0.17 -6.97 4.82
N GLU A 41 -0.98 -7.88 4.29
CA GLU A 41 -2.37 -8.05 4.71
C GLU A 41 -2.47 -8.34 6.20
N ALA A 42 -1.65 -9.25 6.72
CA ALA A 42 -1.60 -9.57 8.15
C ALA A 42 -1.20 -8.36 8.99
N LEU A 43 -0.26 -7.54 8.54
CA LEU A 43 0.13 -6.29 9.22
C LEU A 43 -1.03 -5.31 9.32
N ALA A 44 -1.75 -5.10 8.22
CA ALA A 44 -2.91 -4.21 8.21
C ALA A 44 -4.01 -4.71 9.16
N GLN A 45 -4.26 -6.01 9.17
CA GLN A 45 -5.24 -6.64 10.07
C GLN A 45 -4.86 -6.52 11.54
N GLN A 46 -3.57 -6.54 11.88
CA GLN A 46 -3.12 -6.25 13.25
C GLN A 46 -3.51 -4.85 13.72
N LYS A 47 -3.66 -3.92 12.80
CA LYS A 47 -4.15 -2.56 13.06
C LYS A 47 -5.64 -2.41 12.80
N ARG A 48 -6.37 -3.51 12.72
CA ARG A 48 -7.82 -3.57 12.48
C ARG A 48 -8.28 -2.95 11.15
N CYS A 49 -7.38 -2.83 10.19
CA CYS A 49 -7.70 -2.36 8.85
C CYS A 49 -7.96 -3.56 7.94
N ASP A 50 -9.18 -3.68 7.44
CA ASP A 50 -9.55 -4.72 6.49
C ASP A 50 -8.92 -4.41 5.12
N VAL A 51 -8.21 -5.38 4.56
CA VAL A 51 -7.63 -5.25 3.22
C VAL A 51 -8.66 -5.61 2.17
N LEU A 52 -8.95 -4.67 1.28
CA LEU A 52 -9.88 -4.84 0.17
C LEU A 52 -9.18 -5.29 -1.10
N ALA A 53 -7.96 -4.85 -1.32
CA ALA A 53 -7.11 -5.29 -2.42
C ALA A 53 -5.64 -4.98 -2.14
N ILE A 54 -4.75 -5.80 -2.68
CA ILE A 54 -3.31 -5.57 -2.71
C ILE A 54 -2.75 -6.08 -4.03
N GLY A 55 -1.81 -5.36 -4.59
CA GLY A 55 -1.12 -5.71 -5.81
C GLY A 55 0.04 -4.76 -6.07
N GLY A 56 0.80 -5.00 -7.11
CA GLY A 56 1.91 -4.13 -7.43
C GLY A 56 2.80 -4.65 -8.54
N MET A 57 3.91 -3.99 -8.65
CA MET A 57 5.00 -4.26 -9.58
C MET A 57 6.30 -4.44 -8.78
N PRO A 58 7.42 -4.83 -9.41
CA PRO A 58 8.70 -4.95 -8.68
C PRO A 58 9.20 -3.68 -8.00
N ASP A 59 8.69 -2.51 -8.36
CA ASP A 59 9.13 -1.21 -7.85
C ASP A 59 8.09 -0.45 -7.02
N HIS A 60 6.85 -0.97 -6.87
CA HIS A 60 5.82 -0.31 -6.06
C HIS A 60 4.68 -1.24 -5.66
N ILE A 61 3.94 -0.82 -4.64
CA ILE A 61 2.78 -1.54 -4.10
C ILE A 61 1.56 -0.62 -4.05
N HIS A 62 0.41 -1.20 -4.39
CA HIS A 62 -0.92 -0.63 -4.13
C HIS A 62 -1.62 -1.42 -3.04
N LEU A 63 -2.13 -0.73 -2.03
CA LEU A 63 -2.87 -1.31 -0.92
C LEU A 63 -4.16 -0.52 -0.70
N LEU A 64 -5.29 -1.20 -0.82
CA LEU A 64 -6.60 -0.62 -0.52
C LEU A 64 -7.12 -1.24 0.78
N VAL A 65 -7.33 -0.41 1.77
CA VAL A 65 -7.84 -0.83 3.08
C VAL A 65 -9.04 -0.01 3.50
N ASN A 66 -9.90 -0.60 4.32
CA ASN A 66 -10.85 0.16 5.12
C ASN A 66 -10.14 0.64 6.38
N LEU A 67 -9.87 1.94 6.47
CA LEU A 67 -9.07 2.52 7.55
C LEU A 67 -9.87 2.49 8.86
N HIS A 68 -9.31 1.87 9.90
CA HIS A 68 -9.94 1.84 11.21
C HIS A 68 -9.84 3.21 11.90
N ASN A 69 -10.88 3.57 12.69
CA ASN A 69 -10.96 4.88 13.33
C ASN A 69 -9.98 5.09 14.50
N THR A 70 -9.24 4.05 14.89
CA THR A 70 -8.24 4.11 15.98
C THR A 70 -6.82 4.34 15.50
N ILE A 71 -6.60 4.43 14.18
CA ILE A 71 -5.26 4.58 13.61
C ILE A 71 -5.23 5.69 12.55
N SER A 72 -4.18 6.48 12.55
CA SER A 72 -3.93 7.44 11.48
C SER A 72 -3.32 6.74 10.25
N MET A 73 -3.44 7.37 9.09
CA MET A 73 -2.76 6.91 7.87
C MET A 73 -1.24 6.83 8.07
N ALA A 74 -0.66 7.83 8.73
CA ALA A 74 0.78 7.87 9.00
C ALA A 74 1.24 6.70 9.88
N GLU A 75 0.49 6.39 10.94
CA GLU A 75 0.81 5.24 11.81
C GLU A 75 0.72 3.91 11.06
N LEU A 76 -0.33 3.72 10.26
CA LEU A 76 -0.48 2.50 9.46
C LEU A 76 0.69 2.33 8.49
N MET A 77 1.04 3.39 7.77
CA MET A 77 2.12 3.34 6.78
C MET A 77 3.50 3.16 7.41
N LYS A 78 3.76 3.81 8.54
CA LYS A 78 4.99 3.60 9.31
C LYS A 78 5.14 2.14 9.73
N PHE A 79 4.07 1.55 10.24
CA PHE A 79 4.06 0.14 10.66
C PHE A 79 4.21 -0.81 9.48
N VAL A 80 3.42 -0.64 8.42
CA VAL A 80 3.47 -1.51 7.23
C VAL A 80 4.81 -1.39 6.50
N LYS A 81 5.30 -0.18 6.26
CA LYS A 81 6.57 0.02 5.56
C LYS A 81 7.76 -0.49 6.38
N GLY A 82 7.81 -0.19 7.67
CA GLY A 82 8.91 -0.63 8.54
C GLY A 82 8.99 -2.15 8.64
N SER A 83 7.87 -2.81 8.91
CA SER A 83 7.81 -4.27 9.05
C SER A 83 8.05 -4.99 7.71
N SER A 84 7.45 -4.50 6.62
CA SER A 84 7.62 -5.12 5.30
C SER A 84 9.02 -4.92 4.74
N SER A 85 9.68 -3.81 5.02
CA SER A 85 11.08 -3.58 4.64
C SER A 85 11.99 -4.67 5.22
N ARG A 86 11.82 -4.97 6.50
CA ARG A 86 12.56 -6.04 7.17
C ARG A 86 12.25 -7.41 6.58
N PHE A 87 10.98 -7.69 6.33
CA PHE A 87 10.55 -8.97 5.74
C PHE A 87 11.15 -9.16 4.34
N VAL A 88 11.10 -8.14 3.48
CA VAL A 88 11.69 -8.22 2.14
C VAL A 88 13.19 -8.47 2.22
N SER A 89 13.90 -7.70 3.04
CA SER A 89 15.35 -7.84 3.18
C SER A 89 15.76 -9.24 3.69
N GLN A 90 15.14 -9.70 4.76
CA GLN A 90 15.54 -10.92 5.45
C GLN A 90 14.99 -12.19 4.80
N GLU A 91 13.73 -12.21 4.45
CA GLU A 91 13.03 -13.43 4.00
C GLU A 91 13.01 -13.58 2.48
N LEU A 92 12.82 -12.49 1.74
CA LEU A 92 12.70 -12.55 0.28
C LEU A 92 14.03 -12.33 -0.42
N ARG A 93 14.87 -11.46 0.09
CA ARG A 93 16.20 -11.16 -0.44
C ARG A 93 17.34 -11.81 0.34
N ARG A 94 17.03 -12.69 1.28
CA ARG A 94 17.98 -13.51 2.07
C ARG A 94 19.12 -12.69 2.68
N GLY A 95 18.78 -11.57 3.33
CA GLY A 95 19.74 -10.64 3.92
C GLY A 95 20.30 -9.60 2.94
N GLY A 96 19.78 -9.55 1.70
CA GLY A 96 20.12 -8.52 0.71
C GLY A 96 19.58 -7.16 1.10
N TRP A 97 20.22 -6.12 0.60
CA TRP A 97 19.81 -4.74 0.86
C TRP A 97 18.41 -4.46 0.29
N PHE A 98 17.58 -3.78 1.08
CA PHE A 98 16.26 -3.30 0.67
C PHE A 98 15.88 -2.03 1.42
N ASN A 99 15.26 -1.08 0.73
CA ASN A 99 14.64 0.09 1.34
C ASN A 99 13.44 0.57 0.50
N TRP A 100 12.46 1.15 1.19
CA TRP A 100 11.38 1.90 0.57
C TRP A 100 11.80 3.35 0.32
N GLN A 101 11.15 4.00 -0.64
CA GLN A 101 11.17 5.46 -0.76
C GLN A 101 10.47 6.08 0.45
N ASN A 102 10.87 7.31 0.84
CA ASN A 102 10.35 7.96 2.06
C ASN A 102 8.87 8.35 1.97
N HIS A 103 8.32 8.48 0.76
CA HIS A 103 6.96 8.97 0.54
C HIS A 103 5.96 7.86 0.30
N TYR A 104 4.68 8.18 0.42
CA TYR A 104 3.56 7.35 -0.03
C TYR A 104 2.43 8.25 -0.53
N GLY A 105 1.62 7.74 -1.47
CA GLY A 105 0.36 8.34 -1.87
C GLY A 105 -0.78 7.74 -1.07
N ALA A 106 -1.76 8.55 -0.70
CA ALA A 106 -2.98 8.09 -0.05
C ALA A 106 -4.17 8.87 -0.60
N LYS A 107 -5.18 8.15 -1.07
CA LYS A 107 -6.40 8.75 -1.63
C LYS A 107 -7.62 8.01 -1.11
N ALA A 108 -8.60 8.76 -0.64
CA ALA A 108 -9.90 8.21 -0.31
C ALA A 108 -10.58 7.72 -1.60
N VAL A 109 -11.25 6.57 -1.52
CA VAL A 109 -11.98 5.99 -2.63
C VAL A 109 -13.47 6.05 -2.35
N CYS A 110 -14.23 6.74 -3.19
CA CYS A 110 -15.67 6.82 -3.04
C CYS A 110 -16.34 5.46 -3.34
N PRO A 111 -17.53 5.19 -2.78
CA PRO A 111 -18.20 3.91 -2.99
C PRO A 111 -18.42 3.54 -4.46
N ASP A 112 -18.71 4.50 -5.32
CA ASP A 112 -18.95 4.27 -6.75
C ASP A 112 -17.69 3.85 -7.52
N ALA A 113 -16.51 4.23 -7.02
CA ALA A 113 -15.22 3.89 -7.63
C ALA A 113 -14.56 2.66 -6.99
N LEU A 114 -15.12 2.10 -5.93
CA LEU A 114 -14.47 1.07 -5.13
C LEU A 114 -14.18 -0.21 -5.94
N ASP A 115 -15.17 -0.74 -6.63
CA ASP A 115 -14.98 -1.95 -7.44
C ASP A 115 -13.98 -1.75 -8.57
N THR A 116 -13.99 -0.60 -9.20
CA THR A 116 -13.02 -0.23 -10.24
C THR A 116 -11.61 -0.16 -9.66
N CYS A 117 -11.43 0.44 -8.49
CA CYS A 117 -10.15 0.53 -7.80
C CYS A 117 -9.62 -0.86 -7.42
N ILE A 118 -10.47 -1.73 -6.87
CA ILE A 118 -10.11 -3.12 -6.54
C ILE A 118 -9.59 -3.84 -7.79
N ARG A 119 -10.33 -3.79 -8.88
CA ARG A 119 -9.91 -4.43 -10.14
C ARG A 119 -8.61 -3.85 -10.68
N TYR A 120 -8.44 -2.55 -10.60
CA TYR A 120 -7.21 -1.87 -11.00
C TYR A 120 -6.00 -2.41 -10.23
N ILE A 121 -6.11 -2.51 -8.91
CA ILE A 121 -5.03 -2.99 -8.04
C ILE A 121 -4.70 -4.46 -8.33
N LEU A 122 -5.71 -5.30 -8.49
CA LEU A 122 -5.50 -6.74 -8.77
C LEU A 122 -4.91 -7.00 -10.16
N ASN A 123 -5.08 -6.07 -11.09
CA ASN A 123 -4.61 -6.20 -12.48
C ASN A 123 -3.38 -5.32 -12.80
N GLN A 124 -2.56 -4.99 -11.80
CA GLN A 124 -1.40 -4.12 -11.98
C GLN A 124 -0.45 -4.60 -13.09
N LYS A 125 -0.12 -5.88 -13.13
CA LYS A 125 0.75 -6.45 -14.15
C LYS A 125 0.21 -6.18 -15.57
N GLN A 126 -1.09 -6.38 -15.75
CA GLN A 126 -1.75 -6.18 -17.05
C GLN A 126 -1.81 -4.70 -17.42
N HIS A 127 -2.15 -3.80 -16.48
CA HIS A 127 -2.18 -2.37 -16.74
C HIS A 127 -0.81 -1.83 -17.15
N HIS A 128 0.26 -2.26 -16.48
CA HIS A 128 1.62 -1.84 -16.83
C HIS A 128 2.08 -2.44 -18.17
N ALA A 129 1.72 -3.68 -18.47
CA ALA A 129 2.03 -4.30 -19.76
C ALA A 129 1.32 -3.61 -20.93
N ASP A 130 0.07 -3.20 -20.74
CA ASP A 130 -0.77 -2.57 -21.78
C ASP A 130 -0.61 -1.05 -21.87
N GLY A 131 0.11 -0.42 -20.93
CA GLY A 131 0.22 1.04 -20.85
C GLY A 131 -1.09 1.72 -20.47
N THR A 132 -1.96 1.06 -19.72
CA THR A 132 -3.29 1.55 -19.30
C THR A 132 -3.32 1.96 -17.83
N THR A 133 -2.21 2.42 -17.27
CA THR A 133 -2.12 2.89 -15.89
C THR A 133 -2.86 4.20 -15.69
N ASP A 134 -3.43 4.36 -14.49
CA ASP A 134 -4.08 5.59 -14.06
C ASP A 134 -3.10 6.47 -13.31
N ASN A 135 -2.80 7.66 -13.83
CA ASN A 135 -1.79 8.55 -13.28
C ASN A 135 -2.09 8.98 -11.83
N GLU A 136 -3.36 9.21 -11.49
CA GLU A 136 -3.72 9.58 -10.12
C GLU A 136 -3.53 8.42 -9.14
N TRP A 137 -3.84 7.20 -9.57
CA TRP A 137 -3.69 6.01 -8.72
C TRP A 137 -2.24 5.52 -8.62
N GLU A 138 -1.36 5.94 -9.54
CA GLU A 138 0.07 5.66 -9.49
C GLU A 138 0.88 6.73 -8.74
N GLN A 139 0.26 7.83 -8.35
CA GLN A 139 0.95 8.98 -7.79
C GLN A 139 1.35 8.73 -6.33
N VAL A 140 2.66 8.72 -6.09
CA VAL A 140 3.24 8.52 -4.74
C VAL A 140 3.42 9.84 -4.00
N TYR A 141 3.65 10.94 -4.70
CA TYR A 141 3.82 12.27 -4.10
C TYR A 141 3.25 13.35 -5.01
N ILE A 142 2.95 14.49 -4.42
CA ILE A 142 2.54 15.69 -5.15
C ILE A 142 3.69 16.69 -5.08
N GLU A 143 4.12 17.16 -6.24
CA GLU A 143 5.06 18.28 -6.30
C GLU A 143 4.30 19.60 -6.04
N HIS A 144 4.72 20.32 -5.02
CA HIS A 144 4.23 21.67 -4.74
C HIS A 144 5.37 22.67 -4.91
N ASP A 145 5.07 23.83 -5.46
CA ASP A 145 5.99 24.99 -5.51
C ASP A 145 6.19 25.65 -4.11
N LEU A 146 6.13 24.85 -3.06
CA LEU A 146 6.37 25.30 -1.69
C LEU A 146 7.85 25.10 -1.34
N PRO A 147 8.45 26.05 -0.60
CA PRO A 147 9.81 25.85 -0.10
C PRO A 147 9.84 24.58 0.74
N ASP A 148 10.96 23.85 0.65
CA ASP A 148 11.18 22.60 1.37
C ASP A 148 10.79 22.76 2.84
N THR A 149 9.72 22.07 3.23
CA THR A 149 9.45 21.85 4.64
C THR A 149 10.47 20.85 5.16
N PRO A 150 11.02 21.04 6.37
CA PRO A 150 11.90 20.05 6.96
C PRO A 150 11.22 18.68 6.91
N GLU A 151 11.93 17.68 6.41
CA GLU A 151 11.43 16.31 6.39
C GLU A 151 10.93 15.95 7.79
N ASP A 152 9.65 15.52 7.87
CA ASP A 152 9.14 14.93 9.10
C ASP A 152 9.94 13.66 9.40
N PRO A 153 10.44 13.48 10.62
CA PRO A 153 11.28 12.36 11.00
C PRO A 153 10.58 11.02 10.93
#